data_e3a7e22a24cdbd026bd0df86061f092a
#
_entry.id   e3a7e22a24cdbd026bd0df86061f092a
#
_cell.length_a   1.000
_cell.length_b   1.000
_cell.length_c   1.000
_cell.angle_alpha   90.00
_cell.angle_beta   90.00
_cell.angle_gamma   90.00
#
_symmetry.space_group_name_H-M   'P 1'
#
loop_
_entity.id
_entity.type
_entity.pdbx_description
1 polymer ?
#
loop_
_entity_poly.entity_id
_entity_poly.type
_entity_poly.pdbx_seq_one_letter_code
_entity_poly.pdbx_strand_id
1 'polypeptide(L)'
;MSQEPSDTDLTLATSLGQIPSVTAILAAVGLGPNYNGVSPAVLERKRLLGSALHLAVHYDALGVLDETSVHPDIQPSLALWRAWLAESGFRVLQTELEIIHPRWLFLGHPDSICLMPKGGHAILDLKLV
;
A
#
# COMPACT_ATOMS: atom_id res chain seq x y z
N MET A 1 5.54 -29.68 15.44
CA MET A 1 5.74 -28.26 15.70
C MET A 1 6.49 -27.66 14.52
N SER A 2 5.86 -26.79 13.77
CA SER A 2 6.51 -26.16 12.62
C SER A 2 7.44 -25.06 13.11
N GLN A 3 8.68 -25.11 12.67
CA GLN A 3 9.66 -24.07 12.97
C GLN A 3 9.40 -22.86 12.06
N GLU A 4 9.43 -21.67 12.64
CA GLU A 4 9.32 -20.45 11.85
C GLU A 4 10.60 -20.26 11.02
N PRO A 5 10.47 -19.80 9.74
CA PRO A 5 11.64 -19.53 8.92
C PRO A 5 12.43 -18.34 9.49
N SER A 6 13.74 -18.35 9.28
CA SER A 6 14.60 -17.25 9.68
C SER A 6 14.39 -16.03 8.75
N ASP A 7 14.82 -14.86 9.21
CA ASP A 7 14.77 -13.63 8.39
C ASP A 7 15.56 -13.78 7.08
N THR A 8 16.68 -14.54 7.12
CA THR A 8 17.47 -14.83 5.93
C THR A 8 16.70 -15.67 4.92
N ASP A 9 15.96 -16.69 5.39
CA ASP A 9 15.14 -17.55 4.54
C ASP A 9 14.01 -16.76 3.89
N LEU A 10 13.35 -15.88 4.65
CA LEU A 10 12.29 -15.01 4.12
C LEU A 10 12.82 -14.05 3.06
N THR A 11 13.97 -13.43 3.30
CA THR A 11 14.60 -12.52 2.36
C THR A 11 14.98 -13.23 1.05
N LEU A 12 15.58 -14.42 1.15
CA LEU A 12 15.95 -15.21 -0.02
C LEU A 12 14.73 -15.64 -0.82
N ALA A 13 13.69 -16.15 -0.16
CA ALA A 13 12.45 -16.57 -0.84
C ALA A 13 11.78 -15.40 -1.55
N THR A 14 11.74 -14.22 -0.94
CA THR A 14 11.18 -13.01 -1.56
C THR A 14 11.99 -12.59 -2.78
N SER A 15 13.33 -12.56 -2.69
CA SER A 15 14.19 -12.16 -3.80
C SER A 15 14.12 -13.13 -4.98
N LEU A 16 13.81 -14.39 -4.75
CA LEU A 16 13.60 -15.39 -5.79
C LEU A 16 12.16 -15.41 -6.34
N GLY A 17 11.27 -14.55 -5.83
CA GLY A 17 9.88 -14.50 -6.27
C GLY A 17 9.06 -15.73 -5.88
N GLN A 18 9.47 -16.47 -4.85
CA GLN A 18 8.80 -17.69 -4.41
C GLN A 18 7.65 -17.45 -3.44
N ILE A 19 7.57 -16.26 -2.85
CA ILE A 19 6.51 -15.89 -1.93
C ILE A 19 5.42 -15.13 -2.68
N PRO A 20 4.18 -15.67 -2.72
CA PRO A 20 3.09 -14.98 -3.41
C PRO A 20 2.60 -13.77 -2.61
N SER A 21 2.15 -12.74 -3.33
CA SER A 21 1.48 -11.59 -2.72
C SER A 21 0.04 -11.94 -2.35
N VAL A 22 -0.53 -11.16 -1.43
CA VAL A 22 -1.96 -11.27 -1.08
C VAL A 22 -2.83 -11.12 -2.34
N THR A 23 -2.51 -10.18 -3.21
CA THR A 23 -3.26 -9.94 -4.46
C THR A 23 -3.20 -11.16 -5.38
N ALA A 24 -2.04 -11.80 -5.49
CA ALA A 24 -1.88 -13.01 -6.30
C ALA A 24 -2.69 -14.17 -5.74
N ILE A 25 -2.72 -14.35 -4.43
CA ILE A 25 -3.52 -15.39 -3.76
C ILE A 25 -5.01 -15.16 -4.01
N LEU A 26 -5.49 -13.93 -3.82
CA LEU A 26 -6.90 -13.59 -4.06
C LEU A 26 -7.30 -13.84 -5.51
N ALA A 27 -6.44 -13.49 -6.46
CA ALA A 27 -6.69 -13.76 -7.88
C ALA A 27 -6.77 -15.27 -8.17
N ALA A 28 -5.89 -16.06 -7.58
CA ALA A 28 -5.84 -17.51 -7.79
C ALA A 28 -7.11 -18.23 -7.30
N VAL A 29 -7.77 -17.72 -6.27
CA VAL A 29 -9.01 -18.31 -5.71
C VAL A 29 -10.27 -17.60 -6.22
N GLY A 30 -10.16 -16.73 -7.21
CA GLY A 30 -11.31 -16.06 -7.83
C GLY A 30 -11.89 -14.91 -7.02
N LEU A 31 -11.17 -14.39 -6.03
CA LEU A 31 -11.60 -13.28 -5.19
C LEU A 31 -10.98 -11.93 -5.60
N GLY A 32 -10.21 -11.92 -6.69
CA GLY A 32 -9.65 -10.70 -7.24
C GLY A 32 -10.71 -9.82 -7.90
N PRO A 33 -10.39 -8.55 -8.18
CA PRO A 33 -11.33 -7.65 -8.85
C PRO A 33 -11.62 -8.12 -10.27
N ASN A 34 -12.84 -7.86 -10.73
CA ASN A 34 -13.28 -8.15 -12.08
C ASN A 34 -13.33 -6.84 -12.87
N TYR A 35 -12.46 -6.74 -13.88
CA TYR A 35 -12.38 -5.58 -14.75
C TYR A 35 -13.03 -5.80 -16.12
N ASN A 36 -13.85 -6.84 -16.27
CA ASN A 36 -14.57 -7.10 -17.51
C ASN A 36 -15.47 -5.90 -17.84
N GLY A 37 -15.45 -5.49 -19.11
CA GLY A 37 -16.21 -4.34 -19.58
C GLY A 37 -15.56 -2.97 -19.34
N VAL A 38 -14.42 -2.93 -18.67
CA VAL A 38 -13.66 -1.68 -18.48
C VAL A 38 -12.64 -1.53 -19.61
N SER A 39 -12.61 -0.34 -20.22
CA SER A 39 -11.61 -0.02 -21.25
C SER A 39 -10.19 -0.17 -20.71
N PRO A 40 -9.27 -0.80 -21.47
CA PRO A 40 -7.86 -0.90 -21.06
C PRO A 40 -7.21 0.45 -20.80
N ALA A 41 -7.57 1.49 -21.57
CA ALA A 41 -7.04 2.84 -21.38
C ALA A 41 -7.51 3.46 -20.06
N VAL A 42 -8.77 3.25 -19.68
CA VAL A 42 -9.33 3.72 -18.41
C VAL A 42 -8.66 3.01 -17.25
N LEU A 43 -8.47 1.71 -17.35
CA LEU A 43 -7.81 0.89 -16.33
C LEU A 43 -6.36 1.36 -16.08
N GLU A 44 -5.61 1.54 -17.16
CA GLU A 44 -4.22 2.00 -17.09
C GLU A 44 -4.12 3.40 -16.47
N ARG A 45 -5.02 4.32 -16.85
CA ARG A 45 -5.06 5.65 -16.27
C ARG A 45 -5.30 5.60 -14.75
N LYS A 46 -6.29 4.82 -14.32
CA LYS A 46 -6.60 4.65 -12.89
C LYS A 46 -5.43 4.04 -12.13
N ARG A 47 -4.76 3.05 -12.71
CA ARG A 47 -3.58 2.42 -12.14
C ARG A 47 -2.44 3.43 -11.95
N LEU A 48 -2.17 4.23 -12.97
CA LEU A 48 -1.10 5.25 -12.92
C LEU A 48 -1.40 6.34 -11.91
N LEU A 49 -2.64 6.82 -11.85
CA LEU A 49 -3.03 7.84 -10.86
C LEU A 49 -2.99 7.29 -9.44
N GLY A 50 -3.44 6.05 -9.23
CA GLY A 50 -3.35 5.39 -7.93
C GLY A 50 -1.92 5.24 -7.45
N SER A 51 -1.03 4.78 -8.33
CA SER A 51 0.41 4.66 -8.04
C SER A 51 1.03 6.03 -7.71
N ALA A 52 0.66 7.06 -8.46
CA ALA A 52 1.15 8.42 -8.22
C ALA A 52 0.70 8.96 -6.86
N LEU A 53 -0.55 8.69 -6.47
CA LEU A 53 -1.06 9.09 -5.15
C LEU A 53 -0.32 8.38 -4.03
N HIS A 54 -0.14 7.06 -4.11
CA HIS A 54 0.59 6.30 -3.10
C HIS A 54 2.03 6.80 -2.96
N LEU A 55 2.68 7.08 -4.07
CA LEU A 55 4.05 7.59 -4.06
C LEU A 55 4.12 9.00 -3.44
N ALA A 56 3.16 9.86 -3.77
CA ALA A 56 3.09 11.21 -3.20
C ALA A 56 2.89 11.16 -1.67
N VAL A 57 2.00 10.31 -1.19
CA VAL A 57 1.77 10.10 0.25
C VAL A 57 3.02 9.57 0.93
N HIS A 58 3.72 8.65 0.30
CA HIS A 58 4.98 8.11 0.82
C HIS A 58 6.05 9.19 0.98
N TYR A 59 6.30 9.98 -0.05
CA TYR A 59 7.27 11.07 0.02
C TYR A 59 6.83 12.19 0.96
N ASP A 60 5.54 12.47 1.04
CA ASP A 60 5.01 13.44 2.01
C ASP A 60 5.26 13.00 3.45
N ALA A 61 5.06 11.73 3.74
CA ALA A 61 5.36 11.16 5.06
C ALA A 61 6.84 11.24 5.43
N LEU A 62 7.72 11.11 4.42
CA LEU A 62 9.16 11.27 4.60
C LEU A 62 9.62 12.73 4.67
N GLY A 63 8.73 13.68 4.38
CA GLY A 63 9.05 15.10 4.36
C GLY A 63 9.87 15.56 3.15
N VAL A 64 9.88 14.78 2.08
CA VAL A 64 10.70 15.04 0.88
C VAL A 64 9.88 15.21 -0.40
N LEU A 65 8.56 15.36 -0.28
CA LEU A 65 7.71 15.52 -1.46
C LEU A 65 7.97 16.87 -2.15
N ASP A 66 8.26 16.81 -3.44
CA ASP A 66 8.28 17.99 -4.31
C ASP A 66 6.83 18.30 -4.75
N GLU A 67 6.26 19.36 -4.19
CA GLU A 67 4.88 19.76 -4.48
C GLU A 67 4.66 20.05 -5.96
N THR A 68 5.68 20.54 -6.67
CA THR A 68 5.58 20.87 -8.10
C THR A 68 5.51 19.63 -8.97
N SER A 69 5.93 18.48 -8.47
CA SER A 69 5.91 17.20 -9.19
C SER A 69 4.56 16.49 -9.08
N VAL A 70 3.67 16.94 -8.22
CA VAL A 70 2.38 16.29 -7.98
C VAL A 70 1.45 16.50 -9.17
N HIS A 71 0.96 15.39 -9.74
CA HIS A 71 0.04 15.46 -10.88
C HIS A 71 -1.26 16.18 -10.47
N PRO A 72 -1.79 17.10 -11.31
CA PRO A 72 -3.01 17.86 -10.97
C PRO A 72 -4.20 16.98 -10.60
N ASP A 73 -4.34 15.81 -11.23
CA ASP A 73 -5.47 14.91 -11.01
C ASP A 73 -5.45 14.23 -9.63
N ILE A 74 -4.30 14.20 -8.95
CA ILE A 74 -4.20 13.63 -7.59
C ILE A 74 -4.09 14.70 -6.50
N GLN A 75 -3.90 15.96 -6.84
CA GLN A 75 -3.80 17.06 -5.86
C GLN A 75 -5.00 17.11 -4.91
N PRO A 76 -6.26 16.99 -5.37
CA PRO A 76 -7.40 16.98 -4.45
C PRO A 76 -7.38 15.81 -3.48
N SER A 77 -7.00 14.62 -3.94
CA SER A 77 -6.91 13.43 -3.09
C SER A 77 -5.80 13.56 -2.05
N LEU A 78 -4.66 14.11 -2.42
CA LEU A 78 -3.58 14.38 -1.50
C LEU A 78 -3.99 15.42 -0.45
N ALA A 79 -4.70 16.46 -0.85
CA ALA A 79 -5.21 17.48 0.07
C ALA A 79 -6.21 16.89 1.07
N LEU A 80 -7.10 16.00 0.63
CA LEU A 80 -8.04 15.28 1.50
C LEU A 80 -7.31 14.41 2.51
N TRP A 81 -6.30 13.68 2.08
CA TRP A 81 -5.47 12.87 2.96
C TRP A 81 -4.81 13.71 4.05
N ARG A 82 -4.19 14.82 3.67
CA ARG A 82 -3.55 15.73 4.61
C ARG A 82 -4.53 16.35 5.61
N ALA A 83 -5.71 16.75 5.13
CA ALA A 83 -6.77 17.29 5.97
C ALA A 83 -7.26 16.25 6.98
N TRP A 84 -7.46 15.02 6.52
CA TRP A 84 -7.89 13.93 7.39
C TRP A 84 -6.85 13.63 8.47
N LEU A 85 -5.56 13.59 8.13
CA LEU A 85 -4.49 13.41 9.12
C LEU A 85 -4.52 14.51 10.17
N ALA A 86 -4.68 15.76 9.75
CA ALA A 86 -4.72 16.89 10.67
C ALA A 86 -5.94 16.84 11.61
N GLU A 87 -7.10 16.45 11.09
CA GLU A 87 -8.33 16.38 11.88
C GLU A 87 -8.40 15.16 12.79
N SER A 88 -7.96 14.01 12.28
CA SER A 88 -8.08 12.73 13.01
C SER A 88 -7.06 12.57 14.13
N GLY A 89 -5.93 13.25 14.03
CA GLY A 89 -4.82 13.06 14.95
C GLY A 89 -4.02 11.77 14.74
N PHE A 90 -4.28 11.04 13.68
CA PHE A 90 -3.47 9.88 13.31
C PHE A 90 -2.07 10.34 12.90
N ARG A 91 -1.06 9.54 13.26
CA ARG A 91 0.33 9.78 12.84
C ARG A 91 0.81 8.63 11.98
N VAL A 92 1.32 8.96 10.81
CA VAL A 92 1.92 7.96 9.94
C VAL A 92 3.27 7.54 10.52
N LEU A 93 3.43 6.25 10.79
CA LEU A 93 4.68 5.67 11.29
C LEU A 93 5.51 5.11 10.15
N GLN A 94 4.88 4.39 9.23
CA GLN A 94 5.54 3.77 8.08
C GLN A 94 4.61 3.77 6.88
N THR A 95 5.20 3.87 5.69
CA THR A 95 4.51 3.74 4.41
C THR A 95 5.25 2.72 3.54
N GLU A 96 4.52 2.08 2.63
CA GLU A 96 5.07 1.12 1.67
C GLU A 96 5.88 0.00 2.33
N LEU A 97 5.42 -0.46 3.50
CA LEU A 97 6.08 -1.54 4.22
C LEU A 97 5.74 -2.89 3.58
N GLU A 98 6.75 -3.69 3.34
CA GLU A 98 6.58 -5.08 2.94
C GLU A 98 6.50 -5.96 4.19
N ILE A 99 5.41 -6.72 4.33
CA ILE A 99 5.21 -7.64 5.44
C ILE A 99 5.07 -9.06 4.89
N ILE A 100 5.84 -9.98 5.46
CA ILE A 100 5.79 -11.40 5.11
C ILE A 100 5.24 -12.17 6.31
N HIS A 101 4.18 -12.97 6.08
CA HIS A 101 3.67 -13.83 7.12
C HIS A 101 4.66 -14.97 7.40
N PRO A 102 5.18 -15.12 8.63
CA PRO A 102 6.30 -16.02 8.89
C PRO A 102 5.93 -17.50 8.75
N ARG A 103 4.67 -17.83 8.92
CA ARG A 103 4.21 -19.23 8.86
C ARG A 103 3.65 -19.62 7.49
N TRP A 104 2.78 -18.76 6.95
CA TRP A 104 2.06 -19.05 5.72
C TRP A 104 2.76 -18.56 4.46
N LEU A 105 3.84 -17.80 4.63
CA LEU A 105 4.72 -17.30 3.57
C LEU A 105 3.96 -16.65 2.43
N PHE A 106 3.17 -15.64 2.78
CA PHE A 106 2.63 -14.69 1.81
C PHE A 106 3.03 -13.28 2.19
N LEU A 107 3.04 -12.41 1.20
CA LEU A 107 3.55 -11.06 1.36
C LEU A 107 2.43 -10.04 1.13
N GLY A 108 2.42 -8.98 1.93
CA GLY A 108 1.51 -7.85 1.79
C GLY A 108 2.24 -6.54 1.86
N HIS A 109 1.65 -5.53 1.23
CA HIS A 109 2.16 -4.16 1.24
C HIS A 109 1.07 -3.21 1.75
N PRO A 110 0.92 -3.06 3.09
CA PRO A 110 0.02 -2.04 3.60
C PRO A 110 0.51 -0.65 3.17
N ASP A 111 -0.42 0.20 2.74
CA ASP A 111 -0.07 1.55 2.29
C ASP A 111 0.51 2.39 3.41
N SER A 112 -0.09 2.32 4.60
CA SER A 112 0.38 3.06 5.76
C SER A 112 0.11 2.31 7.03
N ILE A 113 1.04 2.41 7.97
CA ILE A 113 0.85 2.02 9.36
C ILE A 113 0.86 3.28 10.19
N CYS A 114 -0.19 3.49 10.97
CA CYS A 114 -0.40 4.72 11.72
C CYS A 114 -0.55 4.45 13.22
N LEU A 115 -0.18 5.44 14.02
CA LEU A 115 -0.50 5.50 15.43
C LEU A 115 -1.82 6.26 15.60
N MET A 116 -2.77 5.67 16.30
CA MET A 116 -4.05 6.30 16.62
C MET A 116 -3.92 7.31 17.75
N PRO A 117 -4.76 8.36 17.82
CA PRO A 117 -4.64 9.40 18.84
C PRO A 117 -4.71 8.89 20.27
N LYS A 118 -5.50 7.82 20.51
CA LYS A 118 -5.68 7.22 21.84
C LYS A 118 -4.76 6.04 22.11
N GLY A 119 -3.73 5.87 21.29
CA GLY A 119 -2.84 4.72 21.34
C GLY A 119 -3.32 3.57 20.47
N GLY A 120 -2.43 2.62 20.24
CA GLY A 120 -2.69 1.52 19.31
C GLY A 120 -2.34 1.87 17.87
N HIS A 121 -2.25 0.83 17.04
CA HIS A 121 -1.84 0.95 15.64
C HIS A 121 -3.01 0.66 14.71
N ALA A 122 -2.99 1.28 13.55
CA ALA A 122 -3.95 1.04 12.48
C ALA A 122 -3.23 0.86 11.16
N ILE A 123 -3.78 -0.01 10.32
CA ILE A 123 -3.37 -0.13 8.92
C ILE A 123 -4.37 0.66 8.09
N LEU A 124 -3.86 1.57 7.27
CA LEU A 124 -4.67 2.38 6.37
C LEU A 124 -4.35 2.03 4.93
N ASP A 125 -5.39 1.90 4.14
CA ASP A 125 -5.30 1.63 2.71
C ASP A 125 -5.90 2.80 1.94
N LEU A 126 -5.17 3.30 0.95
CA LEU A 126 -5.57 4.43 0.14
C LEU A 126 -6.17 3.95 -1.16
N LYS A 127 -7.35 4.42 -1.47
CA LYS A 127 -8.03 4.12 -2.74
C LYS A 127 -8.37 5.42 -3.45
N LEU A 128 -7.98 5.50 -4.71
CA LEU A 128 -8.39 6.58 -5.60
C LEU A 128 -9.77 6.22 -6.17
N VAL A 129 -10.75 7.07 -5.91
CA VAL A 129 -12.13 6.87 -6.35
C VAL A 129 -12.48 7.82 -7.48
#